data_e3ba843a3903cf8b5a8d7f0fcff042fb
#
_entry.id   e3ba843a3903cf8b5a8d7f0fcff042fb
#
_cell.length_a   1.000
_cell.length_b   1.000
_cell.length_c   1.000
_cell.angle_alpha   90.00
_cell.angle_beta   90.00
_cell.angle_gamma   90.00
#
_symmetry.space_group_name_H-M   'P 1'
#
loop_
_entity.id
_entity.type
_entity.pdbx_description
1 polymer ?
#
loop_
_entity_poly.entity_id
_entity_poly.type
_entity_poly.pdbx_seq_one_letter_code
_entity_poly.pdbx_strand_id
1 'polypeptide(L)'
;MKKKIAMLLAAALCMGTFAGCGNSTSNNSSAADNNTTNNTAAATESSDVTASADNVKIDTLNVYFVPSRDPDEIVTATEPLANLMQTELAGLGYDIGEVKITVGTTFEAVGEALAAGTADVGFIPGGTYVLYDDGADVILTATRDGLNKDSDNPADWNDGQPTEGTDKQAVSYRALFIAGPSDKGQELADKVNSGEELTWDD
;
A
#
# COMPACT_ATOMS: atom_id res chain seq x y z
N MET A 1 46.70 14.67 2.49
CA MET A 1 46.67 16.10 2.18
C MET A 1 45.28 16.61 2.21
N LYS A 2 45.01 17.54 3.07
CA LYS A 2 43.69 18.09 3.41
C LYS A 2 43.29 19.10 2.34
N LYS A 3 42.08 19.08 1.81
CA LYS A 3 41.46 20.27 1.23
C LYS A 3 39.99 20.36 1.71
N LYS A 4 39.77 21.29 2.62
CA LYS A 4 38.49 21.79 3.07
C LYS A 4 38.01 22.79 1.99
N ILE A 5 36.78 22.63 1.52
CA ILE A 5 36.10 23.71 0.80
C ILE A 5 34.83 24.01 1.62
N ALA A 6 34.87 25.16 2.25
CA ALA A 6 33.71 25.79 2.85
C ALA A 6 32.97 26.56 1.73
N MET A 7 31.65 26.40 1.63
CA MET A 7 30.84 27.24 0.78
C MET A 7 29.74 27.89 1.63
N LEU A 8 29.79 29.22 1.61
CA LEU A 8 28.90 30.14 2.31
C LEU A 8 27.46 30.04 1.78
N LEU A 9 26.52 29.95 2.70
CA LEU A 9 25.11 30.17 2.44
C LEU A 9 24.80 31.69 2.59
N ALA A 10 24.26 32.28 1.53
CA ALA A 10 23.67 33.62 1.60
C ALA A 10 22.15 33.48 1.79
N ALA A 11 21.67 33.95 2.92
CA ALA A 11 20.25 34.06 3.24
C ALA A 11 19.67 35.32 2.55
N ALA A 12 18.55 35.17 1.88
CA ALA A 12 17.70 36.30 1.47
C ALA A 12 16.29 36.09 2.07
N LEU A 13 16.01 36.86 3.12
CA LEU A 13 14.65 37.07 3.66
C LEU A 13 13.90 38.00 2.69
N CYS A 14 12.72 37.58 2.26
CA CYS A 14 11.70 38.52 1.78
C CYS A 14 10.44 38.38 2.63
N MET A 15 10.26 39.35 3.51
CA MET A 15 8.98 39.63 4.20
C MET A 15 8.01 40.28 3.22
N GLY A 16 6.84 39.70 3.09
CA GLY A 16 5.70 40.30 2.40
C GLY A 16 4.44 40.22 3.31
N THR A 17 4.16 41.29 4.02
CA THR A 17 2.92 41.46 4.76
C THR A 17 1.81 41.88 3.81
N PHE A 18 0.68 41.20 3.83
CA PHE A 18 -0.61 41.80 3.41
C PHE A 18 -1.65 41.58 4.47
N ALA A 19 -2.01 42.68 5.07
CA ALA A 19 -3.21 42.84 5.89
C ALA A 19 -4.41 43.14 4.97
N GLY A 20 -5.53 42.48 5.21
CA GLY A 20 -6.79 42.77 4.55
C GLY A 20 -7.95 42.41 5.48
N CYS A 21 -8.50 43.44 6.11
CA CYS A 21 -9.69 43.42 7.00
C CYS A 21 -11.01 43.27 6.26
N GLY A 22 -11.98 42.76 6.99
CA GLY A 22 -13.42 43.08 6.79
C GLY A 22 -14.24 41.83 6.56
N ASN A 23 -15.35 41.60 7.16
CA ASN A 23 -16.20 42.25 8.16
C ASN A 23 -17.23 41.23 8.66
N SER A 24 -17.61 41.42 9.90
CA SER A 24 -18.65 40.76 10.68
C SER A 24 -20.01 40.60 9.98
N THR A 25 -20.80 39.59 10.33
CA THR A 25 -22.03 39.85 11.06
C THR A 25 -22.60 38.58 11.70
N SER A 26 -22.89 38.69 12.97
CA SER A 26 -23.58 37.80 13.92
C SER A 26 -25.06 37.55 13.54
N ASN A 27 -25.56 36.42 14.00
CA ASN A 27 -26.71 36.25 14.92
C ASN A 27 -27.11 34.76 14.93
N ASN A 28 -26.99 34.09 15.99
CA ASN A 28 -27.67 33.98 17.27
C ASN A 28 -28.99 33.18 17.20
N SER A 29 -29.08 32.30 18.17
CA SER A 29 -30.22 31.70 18.88
C SER A 29 -30.65 30.29 18.46
N SER A 30 -30.25 29.37 19.27
CA SER A 30 -30.96 28.70 20.39
C SER A 30 -31.97 27.61 20.06
N ALA A 31 -31.67 26.52 20.71
CA ALA A 31 -32.50 25.62 21.51
C ALA A 31 -33.24 24.45 20.81
N ALA A 32 -32.77 23.31 21.23
CA ALA A 32 -33.49 22.22 21.91
C ALA A 32 -34.41 21.29 21.13
N ASP A 33 -34.00 20.05 21.29
CA ASP A 33 -34.78 18.87 21.69
C ASP A 33 -35.34 17.89 20.65
N ASN A 34 -34.98 16.68 21.00
CA ASN A 34 -35.71 15.41 20.92
C ASN A 34 -35.67 14.55 19.62
N ASN A 35 -34.77 13.55 19.77
CA ASN A 35 -35.08 12.11 19.73
C ASN A 35 -36.17 11.64 18.77
N THR A 36 -35.80 10.82 17.80
CA THR A 36 -36.45 9.53 17.55
C THR A 36 -35.66 8.73 16.49
N THR A 37 -35.22 7.56 16.89
CA THR A 37 -34.78 6.41 16.14
C THR A 37 -35.70 6.15 14.92
N ASN A 38 -35.12 6.06 13.71
CA ASN A 38 -35.66 5.19 12.70
C ASN A 38 -34.54 4.70 11.76
N ASN A 39 -34.29 3.43 11.89
CA ASN A 39 -33.53 2.60 11.01
C ASN A 39 -34.26 2.52 9.69
N THR A 40 -33.75 3.16 8.64
CA THR A 40 -34.21 2.91 7.28
C THR A 40 -32.98 2.71 6.41
N ALA A 41 -32.91 1.50 5.86
CA ALA A 41 -31.92 1.10 4.87
C ALA A 41 -31.84 2.17 3.76
N ALA A 42 -30.70 2.83 3.65
CA ALA A 42 -30.42 3.72 2.55
C ALA A 42 -30.15 2.86 1.32
N ALA A 43 -31.04 2.98 0.36
CA ALA A 43 -30.85 2.52 -1.01
C ALA A 43 -29.56 3.14 -1.56
N THR A 44 -28.74 2.30 -2.16
CA THR A 44 -27.61 2.69 -3.00
C THR A 44 -28.13 3.60 -4.11
N GLU A 45 -27.96 4.89 -3.94
CA GLU A 45 -28.07 5.81 -5.08
C GLU A 45 -26.87 5.55 -5.99
N SER A 46 -27.15 4.89 -7.09
CA SER A 46 -26.26 4.87 -8.26
C SER A 46 -26.12 6.33 -8.71
N SER A 47 -24.99 6.94 -8.36
CA SER A 47 -24.61 8.23 -8.92
C SER A 47 -24.35 7.99 -10.40
N ASP A 48 -25.32 8.34 -11.21
CA ASP A 48 -25.18 8.46 -12.66
C ASP A 48 -24.18 9.58 -12.93
N VAL A 49 -22.90 9.23 -13.04
CA VAL A 49 -21.85 10.15 -13.45
C VAL A 49 -22.03 10.35 -14.93
N THR A 50 -22.82 11.36 -15.29
CA THR A 50 -22.85 11.87 -16.65
C THR A 50 -21.44 12.29 -17.04
N ALA A 51 -20.80 11.46 -17.86
CA ALA A 51 -19.49 11.73 -18.43
C ALA A 51 -19.49 13.12 -19.10
N SER A 52 -18.62 13.99 -18.62
CA SER A 52 -18.30 15.25 -19.28
C SER A 52 -17.75 14.93 -20.68
N ALA A 53 -18.19 15.66 -21.68
CA ALA A 53 -17.91 15.38 -23.09
C ALA A 53 -16.43 15.58 -23.49
N ASP A 54 -15.57 16.02 -22.57
CA ASP A 54 -14.13 16.18 -22.78
C ASP A 54 -13.38 15.11 -22.00
N ASN A 55 -12.76 14.17 -22.72
CA ASN A 55 -11.89 13.16 -22.12
C ASN A 55 -10.70 13.82 -21.42
N VAL A 56 -10.39 13.37 -20.19
CA VAL A 56 -9.20 13.78 -19.48
C VAL A 56 -7.99 13.10 -20.13
N LYS A 57 -7.09 13.90 -20.71
CA LYS A 57 -5.91 13.37 -21.38
C LYS A 57 -4.77 13.19 -20.40
N ILE A 58 -4.19 11.99 -20.38
CA ILE A 58 -3.00 11.61 -19.61
C ILE A 58 -1.98 11.04 -20.59
N ASP A 59 -0.84 11.72 -20.78
CA ASP A 59 0.16 11.26 -21.74
C ASP A 59 0.81 9.94 -21.31
N THR A 60 1.17 9.81 -20.03
CA THR A 60 1.75 8.59 -19.45
C THR A 60 1.22 8.39 -18.05
N LEU A 61 0.70 7.19 -17.76
CA LEU A 61 0.36 6.71 -16.41
C LEU A 61 1.49 5.81 -15.92
N ASN A 62 2.24 6.27 -14.90
CA ASN A 62 3.37 5.54 -14.34
C ASN A 62 2.91 4.58 -13.23
N VAL A 63 2.99 3.28 -13.48
CA VAL A 63 2.58 2.22 -12.56
C VAL A 63 3.80 1.49 -12.02
N TYR A 64 3.97 1.48 -10.70
CA TYR A 64 5.14 0.90 -10.05
C TYR A 64 4.78 -0.33 -9.23
N PHE A 65 5.63 -1.35 -9.32
CA PHE A 65 5.58 -2.56 -8.50
C PHE A 65 6.80 -2.66 -7.61
N VAL A 66 6.64 -3.14 -6.37
CA VAL A 66 7.79 -3.52 -5.54
C VAL A 66 8.42 -4.81 -6.07
N PRO A 67 9.74 -5.02 -5.88
CA PRO A 67 10.44 -6.22 -6.34
C PRO A 67 10.17 -7.41 -5.39
N SER A 68 8.90 -7.83 -5.31
CA SER A 68 8.46 -8.96 -4.48
C SER A 68 8.84 -10.33 -5.05
N ARG A 69 9.25 -10.37 -6.32
CA ARG A 69 9.75 -11.52 -7.07
C ARG A 69 10.83 -11.05 -8.05
N ASP A 70 11.31 -11.98 -8.88
CA ASP A 70 12.19 -11.61 -9.99
C ASP A 70 11.53 -10.51 -10.85
N PRO A 71 12.23 -9.40 -11.14
CA PRO A 71 11.64 -8.29 -11.89
C PRO A 71 11.11 -8.68 -13.28
N ASP A 72 11.78 -9.60 -13.98
CA ASP A 72 11.34 -10.06 -15.31
C ASP A 72 10.05 -10.88 -15.22
N GLU A 73 9.88 -11.65 -14.14
CA GLU A 73 8.61 -12.36 -13.86
C GLU A 73 7.48 -11.37 -13.60
N ILE A 74 7.72 -10.31 -12.83
CA ILE A 74 6.71 -9.29 -12.54
C ILE A 74 6.31 -8.58 -13.83
N VAL A 75 7.28 -8.12 -14.64
CA VAL A 75 7.01 -7.45 -15.91
C VAL A 75 6.18 -8.35 -16.84
N THR A 76 6.58 -9.60 -17.00
CA THR A 76 5.84 -10.56 -17.85
C THR A 76 4.42 -10.80 -17.36
N ALA A 77 4.24 -11.00 -16.05
CA ALA A 77 2.92 -11.24 -15.45
C ALA A 77 1.98 -10.02 -15.52
N THR A 78 2.55 -8.81 -15.54
CA THR A 78 1.79 -7.55 -15.53
C THR A 78 1.63 -6.93 -16.92
N GLU A 79 2.24 -7.50 -17.96
CA GLU A 79 2.11 -7.01 -19.34
C GLU A 79 0.64 -6.80 -19.79
N PRO A 80 -0.32 -7.71 -19.51
CA PRO A 80 -1.72 -7.49 -19.86
C PRO A 80 -2.39 -6.34 -19.11
N LEU A 81 -1.87 -5.95 -17.94
CA LEU A 81 -2.45 -4.90 -17.10
C LEU A 81 -2.42 -3.53 -17.79
N ALA A 82 -1.36 -3.22 -18.54
CA ALA A 82 -1.25 -1.95 -19.25
C ALA A 82 -2.41 -1.74 -20.22
N ASN A 83 -2.69 -2.74 -21.06
CA ASN A 83 -3.79 -2.69 -22.01
C ASN A 83 -5.16 -2.67 -21.32
N LEU A 84 -5.30 -3.43 -20.23
CA LEU A 84 -6.53 -3.46 -19.45
C LEU A 84 -6.84 -2.07 -18.86
N MET A 85 -5.84 -1.45 -18.22
CA MET A 85 -5.99 -0.11 -17.64
C MET A 85 -6.36 0.93 -18.70
N GLN A 86 -5.68 0.94 -19.86
CA GLN A 86 -6.03 1.87 -20.94
C GLN A 86 -7.49 1.67 -21.40
N THR A 87 -7.91 0.42 -21.56
CA THR A 87 -9.27 0.10 -22.06
C THR A 87 -10.35 0.50 -21.04
N GLU A 88 -10.18 0.12 -19.78
CA GLU A 88 -11.16 0.41 -18.73
C GLU A 88 -11.25 1.91 -18.43
N LEU A 89 -10.11 2.59 -18.35
CA LEU A 89 -10.06 4.02 -18.09
C LEU A 89 -10.60 4.84 -19.27
N ALA A 90 -10.41 4.38 -20.50
CA ALA A 90 -11.05 5.00 -21.67
C ALA A 90 -12.58 4.96 -21.58
N GLY A 91 -13.14 3.85 -21.08
CA GLY A 91 -14.58 3.71 -20.82
C GLY A 91 -15.11 4.69 -19.76
N LEU A 92 -14.24 5.22 -18.91
CA LEU A 92 -14.54 6.20 -17.87
C LEU A 92 -14.24 7.66 -18.28
N GLY A 93 -13.84 7.89 -19.54
CA GLY A 93 -13.57 9.23 -20.06
C GLY A 93 -12.13 9.70 -19.88
N TYR A 94 -11.17 8.77 -19.69
CA TYR A 94 -9.74 9.08 -19.67
C TYR A 94 -9.08 8.62 -20.97
N ASP A 95 -8.31 9.51 -21.60
CA ASP A 95 -7.49 9.22 -22.78
C ASP A 95 -6.02 9.08 -22.34
N ILE A 96 -5.59 7.81 -22.14
CA ILE A 96 -4.25 7.50 -21.66
C ILE A 96 -3.38 7.08 -22.84
N GLY A 97 -2.34 7.88 -23.12
CA GLY A 97 -1.40 7.62 -24.22
C GLY A 97 -0.55 6.38 -23.96
N GLU A 98 0.01 6.23 -22.75
CA GLU A 98 0.83 5.09 -22.36
C GLU A 98 0.56 4.72 -20.89
N VAL A 99 0.48 3.42 -20.60
CA VAL A 99 0.63 2.90 -19.22
C VAL A 99 2.01 2.28 -19.12
N LYS A 100 2.88 2.93 -18.36
CA LYS A 100 4.26 2.50 -18.18
C LYS A 100 4.41 1.72 -16.88
N ILE A 101 4.67 0.41 -16.98
CA ILE A 101 4.91 -0.45 -15.83
C ILE A 101 6.40 -0.47 -15.50
N THR A 102 6.75 -0.23 -14.24
CA THR A 102 8.11 -0.23 -13.73
C THR A 102 8.19 -1.06 -12.46
N VAL A 103 9.20 -1.91 -12.33
CA VAL A 103 9.54 -2.59 -11.08
C VAL A 103 10.62 -1.78 -10.39
N GLY A 104 10.37 -1.35 -9.15
CA GLY A 104 11.33 -0.60 -8.35
C GLY A 104 12.53 -1.45 -7.95
N THR A 105 13.62 -0.80 -7.59
CA THR A 105 14.83 -1.49 -7.13
C THR A 105 14.71 -2.02 -5.71
N THR A 106 13.93 -1.35 -4.86
CA THR A 106 13.58 -1.74 -3.49
C THR A 106 12.13 -1.41 -3.20
N PHE A 107 11.61 -1.89 -2.08
CA PHE A 107 10.27 -1.57 -1.60
C PHE A 107 10.15 -0.08 -1.26
N GLU A 108 11.18 0.46 -0.61
CA GLU A 108 11.26 1.87 -0.22
C GLU A 108 11.32 2.78 -1.44
N ALA A 109 12.07 2.40 -2.48
CA ALA A 109 12.17 3.21 -3.71
C ALA A 109 10.81 3.40 -4.41
N VAL A 110 9.92 2.41 -4.31
CA VAL A 110 8.54 2.55 -4.83
C VAL A 110 7.72 3.49 -3.95
N GLY A 111 7.84 3.38 -2.62
CA GLY A 111 7.20 4.31 -1.68
C GLY A 111 7.66 5.75 -1.89
N GLU A 112 8.96 5.97 -2.05
CA GLU A 112 9.54 7.28 -2.36
C GLU A 112 9.05 7.83 -3.71
N ALA A 113 8.93 6.98 -4.74
CA ALA A 113 8.42 7.38 -6.04
C ALA A 113 6.96 7.85 -5.99
N LEU A 114 6.13 7.20 -5.18
CA LEU A 114 4.74 7.61 -4.92
C LEU A 114 4.72 8.95 -4.18
N ALA A 115 5.43 9.06 -3.06
CA ALA A 115 5.49 10.28 -2.26
C ALA A 115 6.06 11.48 -3.05
N ALA A 116 7.00 11.25 -3.97
CA ALA A 116 7.56 12.26 -4.85
C ALA A 116 6.68 12.58 -6.07
N GLY A 117 5.58 11.85 -6.31
CA GLY A 117 4.72 12.02 -7.49
C GLY A 117 5.38 11.60 -8.81
N THR A 118 6.41 10.76 -8.78
CA THR A 118 7.04 10.18 -9.99
C THR A 118 6.41 8.83 -10.38
N ALA A 119 5.69 8.20 -9.46
CA ALA A 119 4.76 7.11 -9.72
C ALA A 119 3.34 7.61 -9.47
N ASP A 120 2.43 7.35 -10.40
CA ASP A 120 1.02 7.72 -10.27
C ASP A 120 0.24 6.64 -9.50
N VAL A 121 0.61 5.37 -9.70
CA VAL A 121 0.01 4.21 -9.04
C VAL A 121 1.12 3.27 -8.57
N GLY A 122 0.98 2.73 -7.35
CA GLY A 122 1.93 1.78 -6.79
C GLY A 122 1.27 0.54 -6.19
N PHE A 123 1.83 -0.63 -6.50
CA PHE A 123 1.49 -1.90 -5.86
C PHE A 123 2.52 -2.18 -4.77
N ILE A 124 2.18 -1.81 -3.54
CA ILE A 124 3.07 -1.92 -2.37
C ILE A 124 2.38 -2.67 -1.23
N PRO A 125 3.13 -3.37 -0.37
CA PRO A 125 2.55 -3.98 0.83
C PRO A 125 2.21 -2.92 1.89
N GLY A 126 1.23 -3.20 2.73
CA GLY A 126 0.79 -2.30 3.79
C GLY A 126 1.91 -1.85 4.73
N GLY A 127 2.89 -2.71 5.02
CA GLY A 127 4.05 -2.34 5.83
C GLY A 127 4.94 -1.27 5.19
N THR A 128 5.10 -1.28 3.87
CA THR A 128 5.80 -0.21 3.14
C THR A 128 4.94 1.04 3.10
N TYR A 129 3.64 0.92 2.85
CA TYR A 129 2.73 2.07 2.81
C TYR A 129 2.78 2.92 4.08
N VAL A 130 2.79 2.30 5.26
CA VAL A 130 2.84 3.02 6.55
C VAL A 130 4.04 3.98 6.69
N LEU A 131 5.12 3.76 5.93
CA LEU A 131 6.29 4.65 5.93
C LEU A 131 6.13 5.86 5.00
N TYR A 132 5.10 5.87 4.14
CA TYR A 132 4.87 6.86 3.08
C TYR A 132 3.40 7.30 2.99
N ASP A 133 2.64 7.12 4.08
CA ASP A 133 1.19 7.35 4.13
C ASP A 133 0.79 8.83 4.02
N ASP A 134 1.74 9.74 4.24
CA ASP A 134 1.56 11.18 4.02
C ASP A 134 1.70 11.59 2.53
N GLY A 135 2.22 10.71 1.68
CA GLY A 135 2.47 10.98 0.26
C GLY A 135 1.59 10.19 -0.73
N ALA A 136 0.72 9.30 -0.24
CA ALA A 136 -0.14 8.48 -1.10
C ALA A 136 -1.40 8.01 -0.38
N ASP A 137 -2.49 7.86 -1.11
CA ASP A 137 -3.76 7.33 -0.61
C ASP A 137 -3.99 5.89 -1.08
N VAL A 138 -4.56 5.03 -0.21
CA VAL A 138 -4.97 3.68 -0.57
C VAL A 138 -6.27 3.72 -1.36
N ILE A 139 -6.24 3.29 -2.62
CA ILE A 139 -7.43 3.24 -3.48
C ILE A 139 -8.04 1.84 -3.59
N LEU A 140 -7.22 0.79 -3.47
CA LEU A 140 -7.65 -0.62 -3.55
C LEU A 140 -6.80 -1.48 -2.63
N THR A 141 -7.35 -2.59 -2.16
CA THR A 141 -6.61 -3.64 -1.47
C THR A 141 -6.73 -4.95 -2.23
N ALA A 142 -5.59 -5.56 -2.58
CA ALA A 142 -5.57 -6.89 -3.14
C ALA A 142 -5.80 -7.93 -2.04
N THR A 143 -6.67 -8.87 -2.29
CA THR A 143 -6.92 -10.02 -1.43
C THR A 143 -6.22 -11.27 -1.97
N ARG A 144 -5.96 -12.23 -1.10
CA ARG A 144 -5.42 -13.54 -1.48
C ARG A 144 -6.05 -14.62 -0.64
N ASP A 145 -5.96 -15.85 -1.12
CA ASP A 145 -6.35 -17.01 -0.34
C ASP A 145 -5.41 -17.23 0.84
N GLY A 146 -5.97 -17.65 1.96
CA GLY A 146 -5.20 -18.08 3.12
C GLY A 146 -4.59 -19.47 2.90
N LEU A 147 -3.71 -19.87 3.79
CA LEU A 147 -3.07 -21.18 3.77
C LEU A 147 -3.82 -22.16 4.68
N ASN A 148 -3.73 -23.45 4.35
CA ASN A 148 -4.26 -24.54 5.19
C ASN A 148 -3.52 -24.67 6.53
N LYS A 149 -2.29 -24.11 6.63
CA LYS A 149 -1.51 -24.04 7.86
C LYS A 149 -1.58 -22.60 8.40
N ASP A 150 -2.42 -22.41 9.41
CA ASP A 150 -2.56 -21.13 10.14
C ASP A 150 -2.68 -21.43 11.64
N SER A 151 -1.57 -21.80 12.26
CA SER A 151 -1.48 -22.22 13.65
C SER A 151 -0.45 -21.41 14.43
N ASP A 152 -0.73 -21.16 15.71
CA ASP A 152 0.22 -20.59 16.68
C ASP A 152 1.22 -21.63 17.19
N ASN A 153 0.93 -22.93 17.02
CA ASN A 153 1.83 -24.02 17.38
C ASN A 153 2.84 -24.29 16.26
N PRO A 154 4.14 -24.08 16.48
CA PRO A 154 5.15 -24.29 15.45
C PRO A 154 5.20 -25.73 14.90
N ALA A 155 4.88 -26.73 15.73
CA ALA A 155 4.91 -28.13 15.31
C ALA A 155 3.90 -28.44 14.20
N ASP A 156 2.78 -27.70 14.13
CA ASP A 156 1.77 -27.90 13.09
C ASP A 156 2.28 -27.52 11.68
N TRP A 157 3.34 -26.72 11.62
CA TRP A 157 3.99 -26.34 10.36
C TRP A 157 4.94 -27.44 9.85
N ASN A 158 5.35 -28.39 10.73
CA ASN A 158 6.32 -29.43 10.48
C ASN A 158 5.68 -30.83 10.35
N ASP A 159 4.40 -30.90 10.06
CA ASP A 159 3.63 -32.15 9.95
C ASP A 159 3.94 -32.99 8.71
N GLY A 160 4.86 -32.52 7.85
CA GLY A 160 5.25 -33.17 6.60
C GLY A 160 4.20 -33.11 5.49
N GLN A 161 3.06 -32.44 5.71
CA GLN A 161 2.06 -32.25 4.67
C GLN A 161 2.35 -30.97 3.87
N PRO A 162 1.97 -30.90 2.59
CA PRO A 162 2.14 -29.73 1.77
C PRO A 162 1.36 -28.54 2.33
N THR A 163 1.92 -27.34 2.16
CA THR A 163 1.21 -26.09 2.41
C THR A 163 0.44 -25.73 1.14
N GLU A 164 -0.86 -25.56 1.25
CA GLU A 164 -1.78 -25.29 0.15
C GLU A 164 -2.63 -24.08 0.43
N GLY A 165 -3.11 -23.41 -0.63
CA GLY A 165 -4.11 -22.36 -0.53
C GLY A 165 -5.47 -22.92 -0.13
N THR A 166 -6.27 -22.06 0.51
CA THR A 166 -7.68 -22.37 0.86
C THR A 166 -8.59 -21.33 0.19
N ASP A 167 -9.90 -21.61 0.16
CA ASP A 167 -10.93 -20.70 -0.32
C ASP A 167 -11.27 -19.56 0.69
N LYS A 168 -10.56 -19.51 1.82
CA LYS A 168 -10.72 -18.45 2.82
C LYS A 168 -9.77 -17.32 2.52
N GLN A 169 -10.27 -16.10 2.54
CA GLN A 169 -9.45 -14.92 2.38
C GLN A 169 -8.43 -14.78 3.52
N ALA A 170 -7.16 -14.58 3.19
CA ALA A 170 -6.15 -14.21 4.18
C ALA A 170 -6.39 -12.78 4.67
N VAL A 171 -6.48 -12.61 6.00
CA VAL A 171 -6.60 -11.31 6.67
C VAL A 171 -5.33 -10.92 7.43
N SER A 172 -4.36 -11.84 7.51
CA SER A 172 -3.06 -11.68 8.14
C SER A 172 -2.05 -12.65 7.52
N TYR A 173 -0.79 -12.49 7.87
CA TYR A 173 0.23 -13.51 7.65
C TYR A 173 1.19 -13.51 8.85
N ARG A 174 1.89 -14.64 9.02
CA ARG A 174 2.78 -14.87 10.16
C ARG A 174 4.23 -14.64 9.78
N ALA A 175 4.98 -14.04 10.67
CA ALA A 175 6.44 -14.15 10.65
C ALA A 175 6.82 -15.51 11.28
N LEU A 176 7.78 -16.19 10.67
CA LEU A 176 8.27 -17.48 11.14
C LEU A 176 9.76 -17.37 11.49
N PHE A 177 10.14 -17.98 12.61
CA PHE A 177 11.53 -18.29 12.92
C PHE A 177 11.81 -19.69 12.40
N ILE A 178 12.87 -19.86 11.62
CA ILE A 178 13.16 -21.11 10.92
C ILE A 178 14.51 -21.63 11.38
N ALA A 179 14.53 -22.87 11.85
CA ALA A 179 15.77 -23.59 12.16
C ALA A 179 16.39 -24.14 10.87
N GLY A 180 17.69 -23.87 10.67
CA GLY A 180 18.42 -24.38 9.52
C GLY A 180 18.91 -25.83 9.73
N PRO A 181 19.60 -26.45 8.73
CA PRO A 181 20.01 -27.85 8.78
C PRO A 181 21.31 -28.13 9.58
N SER A 182 21.80 -27.17 10.37
CA SER A 182 22.94 -27.39 11.28
C SER A 182 22.56 -28.29 12.45
N ASP A 183 23.55 -28.88 13.14
CA ASP A 183 23.30 -29.73 14.32
C ASP A 183 22.47 -28.98 15.38
N LYS A 184 22.79 -27.70 15.64
CA LYS A 184 22.01 -26.87 16.58
C LYS A 184 20.62 -26.59 16.06
N GLY A 185 20.47 -26.32 14.76
CA GLY A 185 19.15 -26.11 14.16
C GLY A 185 18.27 -27.36 14.24
N GLN A 186 18.83 -28.55 14.05
CA GLN A 186 18.12 -29.83 14.22
C GLN A 186 17.70 -30.02 15.68
N GLU A 187 18.59 -29.77 16.65
CA GLU A 187 18.26 -29.84 18.07
C GLU A 187 17.07 -28.94 18.43
N LEU A 188 17.05 -27.69 17.94
CA LEU A 188 15.95 -26.75 18.16
C LEU A 188 14.64 -27.22 17.50
N ALA A 189 14.73 -27.76 16.27
CA ALA A 189 13.57 -28.30 15.57
C ALA A 189 13.00 -29.53 16.30
N ASP A 190 13.84 -30.41 16.80
CA ASP A 190 13.43 -31.61 17.56
C ASP A 190 12.73 -31.22 18.88
N LYS A 191 13.22 -30.22 19.59
CA LYS A 191 12.57 -29.68 20.78
C LYS A 191 11.16 -29.19 20.47
N VAL A 192 11.00 -28.34 19.46
CA VAL A 192 9.70 -27.80 19.05
C VAL A 192 8.75 -28.91 18.63
N ASN A 193 9.22 -29.88 17.84
CA ASN A 193 8.40 -30.97 17.33
C ASN A 193 7.99 -31.97 18.43
N SER A 194 8.77 -32.08 19.53
CA SER A 194 8.40 -32.85 20.71
C SER A 194 7.41 -32.13 21.63
N GLY A 195 7.12 -30.86 21.36
CA GLY A 195 6.25 -30.01 22.17
C GLY A 195 6.94 -29.32 23.36
N GLU A 196 8.27 -29.30 23.32
CA GLU A 196 9.05 -28.53 24.30
C GLU A 196 9.04 -27.03 23.96
N GLU A 197 8.98 -26.19 24.98
CA GLU A 197 9.05 -24.74 24.81
C GLU A 197 10.52 -24.32 24.64
N LEU A 198 10.77 -23.49 23.63
CA LEU A 198 12.07 -22.86 23.45
C LEU A 198 12.23 -21.67 24.38
N THR A 199 13.40 -21.54 24.96
CA THR A 199 13.81 -20.41 25.80
C THR A 199 14.96 -19.65 25.18
N TRP A 200 15.29 -18.48 25.71
CA TRP A 200 16.44 -17.71 25.27
C TRP A 200 17.80 -18.33 25.61
N ASP A 201 17.81 -19.38 26.42
CA ASP A 201 19.01 -20.13 26.82
C ASP A 201 19.32 -21.31 25.88
N ASP A 202 18.42 -21.63 24.94
CA ASP A 202 18.56 -22.66 23.92
C ASP A 202 19.35 -22.16 22.70
#